data_242428415f0625778bebc53fbfa48db4
#
_entry.id   242428415f0625778bebc53fbfa48db4
#
_cell.length_a   1.000
_cell.length_b   1.000
_cell.length_c   1.000
_cell.angle_alpha   90.00
_cell.angle_beta   90.00
_cell.angle_gamma   90.00
#
_symmetry.space_group_name_H-M   'P 1'
#
loop_
_entity.id
_entity.type
_entity.pdbx_description
1 polymer ?
#
loop_
_entity_poly.entity_id
_entity_poly.type
_entity_poly.pdbx_seq_one_letter_code
_entity_poly.pdbx_strand_id
1 'polypeptide(L)'
;RDDHPKQLMCHITKTTEKTHEIIRKEIHQSPMFSGLIKGVGPRYCPSIEDKVVRFADKTSHQIFVEPEGHHSDEIYPNGISTSLPESVQMDFVRSIIGFENAIITQPGYAIEYDFLDPRDLKLTLETKQIKGLFFAGQINGTTGYEEAAAQGLIAGLNAQRKAHEQDPWHPLRQNSYMGVMIDDLTTRGVTEPYRMF
;
A
#
# COMPACT_ATOMS: atom_id res chain seq x y z
N ARG A 1 5.84 7.96 33.11
CA ARG A 1 5.03 7.68 31.89
C ARG A 1 4.12 8.85 31.51
N ASP A 2 4.51 10.03 31.89
CA ASP A 2 3.81 11.28 31.61
C ASP A 2 4.15 11.82 30.20
N ASP A 3 4.95 11.07 29.43
CA ASP A 3 5.45 11.45 28.11
C ASP A 3 4.57 10.97 26.94
N HIS A 4 3.44 10.32 27.21
CA HIS A 4 2.50 9.94 26.16
C HIS A 4 1.64 11.15 25.76
N PRO A 5 1.62 11.51 24.47
CA PRO A 5 0.74 12.55 23.99
C PRO A 5 -0.72 12.16 24.22
N LYS A 6 -1.58 13.16 24.38
CA LYS A 6 -3.03 12.95 24.48
C LYS A 6 -3.50 12.18 23.25
N GLN A 7 -4.20 11.07 23.47
CA GLN A 7 -4.74 10.23 22.40
C GLN A 7 -6.15 10.68 22.02
N LEU A 8 -6.49 10.55 20.74
CA LEU A 8 -7.86 10.65 20.24
C LEU A 8 -8.47 9.25 20.14
N MET A 9 -9.78 9.19 20.35
CA MET A 9 -10.53 7.95 20.20
C MET A 9 -10.79 7.69 18.72
N CYS A 10 -10.47 6.47 18.27
CA CYS A 10 -10.96 5.95 17.01
C CYS A 10 -12.28 5.23 17.24
N HIS A 11 -13.16 5.24 16.24
CA HIS A 11 -14.45 4.59 16.30
C HIS A 11 -14.50 3.47 15.26
N ILE A 12 -15.46 2.57 15.42
CA ILE A 12 -15.68 1.47 14.48
C ILE A 12 -17.11 1.55 13.95
N THR A 13 -17.24 1.43 12.65
CA THR A 13 -18.49 1.22 11.95
C THR A 13 -18.35 0.08 10.96
N LYS A 14 -19.34 -0.11 10.10
CA LYS A 14 -19.35 -1.18 9.11
C LYS A 14 -20.14 -0.79 7.87
N THR A 15 -19.79 -1.40 6.74
CA THR A 15 -20.63 -1.36 5.54
C THR A 15 -21.96 -2.05 5.79
N THR A 16 -22.96 -1.75 4.97
CA THR A 16 -24.29 -2.34 5.00
C THR A 16 -24.55 -3.14 3.72
N GLU A 17 -25.61 -3.92 3.68
CA GLU A 17 -26.04 -4.58 2.43
C GLU A 17 -26.30 -3.57 1.32
N LYS A 18 -26.93 -2.43 1.65
CA LYS A 18 -27.11 -1.32 0.71
C LYS A 18 -25.80 -0.80 0.15
N THR A 19 -24.76 -0.69 1.00
CA THR A 19 -23.41 -0.32 0.55
C THR A 19 -22.89 -1.31 -0.47
N HIS A 20 -23.02 -2.61 -0.20
CA HIS A 20 -22.59 -3.67 -1.11
C HIS A 20 -23.37 -3.71 -2.42
N GLU A 21 -24.69 -3.44 -2.38
CA GLU A 21 -25.53 -3.34 -3.58
C GLU A 21 -25.07 -2.21 -4.51
N ILE A 22 -24.81 -1.02 -3.96
CA ILE A 22 -24.28 0.13 -4.72
C ILE A 22 -22.95 -0.25 -5.38
N ILE A 23 -22.03 -0.80 -4.62
CA ILE A 23 -20.71 -1.20 -5.12
C ILE A 23 -20.84 -2.26 -6.22
N ARG A 24 -21.62 -3.31 -6.02
CA ARG A 24 -21.80 -4.37 -7.03
C ARG A 24 -22.42 -3.85 -8.32
N LYS A 25 -23.38 -2.95 -8.24
CA LYS A 25 -24.02 -2.36 -9.40
C LYS A 25 -23.04 -1.57 -10.27
N GLU A 26 -22.15 -0.83 -9.63
CA GLU A 26 -21.25 0.11 -10.31
C GLU A 26 -19.80 -0.44 -10.47
N ILE A 27 -19.57 -1.70 -10.12
CA ILE A 27 -18.23 -2.32 -10.10
C ILE A 27 -17.52 -2.26 -11.47
N HIS A 28 -18.28 -2.29 -12.56
CA HIS A 28 -17.78 -2.20 -13.92
C HIS A 28 -17.07 -0.86 -14.21
N GLN A 29 -17.30 0.16 -13.40
CA GLN A 29 -16.65 1.48 -13.50
C GLN A 29 -15.31 1.52 -12.76
N SER A 30 -14.98 0.51 -11.95
CA SER A 30 -13.67 0.43 -11.29
C SER A 30 -12.58 0.11 -12.32
N PRO A 31 -11.48 0.89 -12.41
CA PRO A 31 -10.34 0.60 -13.27
C PRO A 31 -9.75 -0.79 -13.09
N MET A 32 -9.80 -1.33 -11.86
CA MET A 32 -9.33 -2.68 -11.54
C MET A 32 -10.22 -3.76 -12.16
N PHE A 33 -11.54 -3.56 -12.20
CA PHE A 33 -12.51 -4.54 -12.70
C PHE A 33 -12.86 -4.33 -14.17
N SER A 34 -12.68 -3.13 -14.72
CA SER A 34 -12.85 -2.84 -16.15
C SER A 34 -11.69 -3.33 -17.03
N GLY A 35 -10.58 -3.76 -16.43
CA GLY A 35 -9.38 -4.20 -17.14
C GLY A 35 -8.51 -3.03 -17.66
N LEU A 36 -8.76 -1.80 -17.23
CA LEU A 36 -7.92 -0.65 -17.53
C LEU A 36 -6.57 -0.80 -16.83
N ILE A 37 -6.58 -1.23 -15.56
CA ILE A 37 -5.37 -1.58 -14.80
C ILE A 37 -5.11 -3.07 -14.98
N LYS A 38 -3.98 -3.40 -15.59
CA LYS A 38 -3.56 -4.79 -15.84
C LYS A 38 -2.55 -5.31 -14.80
N GLY A 39 -2.04 -4.42 -13.96
CA GLY A 39 -1.09 -4.77 -12.90
C GLY A 39 -1.74 -5.56 -11.77
N VAL A 40 -0.95 -6.38 -11.09
CA VAL A 40 -1.37 -7.02 -9.84
C VAL A 40 -1.35 -5.95 -8.76
N GLY A 41 -2.53 -5.60 -8.24
CA GLY A 41 -2.64 -4.64 -7.14
C GLY A 41 -1.90 -5.08 -5.87
N PRO A 42 -1.65 -4.17 -4.93
CA PRO A 42 -0.99 -4.51 -3.67
C PRO A 42 -1.74 -5.62 -2.94
N ARG A 43 -1.07 -6.72 -2.67
CA ARG A 43 -1.65 -7.95 -2.10
C ARG A 43 -2.35 -7.73 -0.76
N TYR A 44 -1.97 -6.69 -0.01
CA TYR A 44 -2.34 -6.48 1.39
C TYR A 44 -3.29 -5.31 1.64
N CYS A 45 -3.70 -4.59 0.61
CA CYS A 45 -4.70 -3.53 0.69
C CYS A 45 -5.85 -3.79 -0.29
N PRO A 46 -6.71 -4.80 -0.04
CA PRO A 46 -7.85 -5.03 -0.90
C PRO A 46 -8.79 -3.83 -0.85
N SER A 47 -9.22 -3.36 -2.01
CA SER A 47 -10.25 -2.33 -2.12
C SER A 47 -11.57 -2.83 -1.52
N ILE A 48 -12.49 -1.91 -1.27
CA ILE A 48 -13.83 -2.32 -0.81
C ILE A 48 -14.54 -3.16 -1.89
N GLU A 49 -14.30 -2.88 -3.17
CA GLU A 49 -14.80 -3.67 -4.29
C GLU A 49 -14.28 -5.11 -4.23
N ASP A 50 -12.98 -5.30 -3.99
CA ASP A 50 -12.38 -6.62 -3.80
C ASP A 50 -13.02 -7.38 -2.65
N LYS A 51 -13.25 -6.71 -1.52
CA LYS A 51 -13.87 -7.33 -0.34
C LYS A 51 -15.31 -7.77 -0.65
N VAL A 52 -16.09 -6.92 -1.31
CA VAL A 52 -17.48 -7.20 -1.66
C VAL A 52 -17.60 -8.34 -2.66
N VAL A 53 -16.62 -8.51 -3.55
CA VAL A 53 -16.61 -9.61 -4.53
C VAL A 53 -16.08 -10.91 -3.92
N ARG A 54 -14.90 -10.85 -3.27
CA ARG A 54 -14.25 -12.04 -2.72
C ARG A 54 -14.97 -12.65 -1.55
N PHE A 55 -15.68 -11.83 -0.78
CA PHE A 55 -16.45 -12.25 0.40
C PHE A 55 -17.92 -11.92 0.22
N ALA A 56 -18.50 -12.39 -0.90
CA ALA A 56 -19.86 -12.08 -1.29
C ALA A 56 -20.94 -12.59 -0.31
N ASP A 57 -20.59 -13.56 0.52
CA ASP A 57 -21.40 -14.10 1.62
C ASP A 57 -21.46 -13.18 2.85
N LYS A 58 -20.56 -12.20 2.95
CA LYS A 58 -20.55 -11.23 4.05
C LYS A 58 -21.53 -10.09 3.79
N THR A 59 -22.32 -9.77 4.80
CA THR A 59 -23.28 -8.66 4.75
C THR A 59 -22.69 -7.34 5.20
N SER A 60 -21.46 -7.36 5.76
CA SER A 60 -20.76 -6.17 6.22
C SER A 60 -19.26 -6.37 6.29
N HIS A 61 -18.52 -5.28 6.11
CA HIS A 61 -17.07 -5.17 6.35
C HIS A 61 -16.82 -4.06 7.37
N GLN A 62 -15.88 -4.30 8.27
CA GLN A 62 -15.49 -3.37 9.32
C GLN A 62 -14.78 -2.16 8.72
N ILE A 63 -15.02 -0.98 9.32
CA ILE A 63 -14.42 0.29 8.98
C ILE A 63 -13.92 0.92 10.27
N PHE A 64 -12.64 1.33 10.29
CA PHE A 64 -12.12 2.15 11.37
C PHE A 64 -12.28 3.63 11.00
N VAL A 65 -12.80 4.40 11.92
CA VAL A 65 -13.06 5.84 11.78
C VAL A 65 -11.97 6.57 12.55
N GLU A 66 -10.98 7.05 11.84
CA GLU A 66 -9.73 7.57 12.40
C GLU A 66 -9.65 9.07 12.18
N PRO A 67 -9.59 9.91 13.26
CA PRO A 67 -9.30 11.34 13.10
C PRO A 67 -7.93 11.55 12.45
N GLU A 68 -7.84 12.43 11.44
CA GLU A 68 -6.57 12.77 10.77
C GLU A 68 -5.60 13.53 11.69
N GLY A 69 -6.07 14.09 12.78
CA GLY A 69 -5.22 14.77 13.77
C GLY A 69 -6.00 15.43 14.87
N HIS A 70 -5.26 15.93 15.87
CA HIS A 70 -5.84 16.55 17.08
C HIS A 70 -6.67 17.81 16.83
N HIS A 71 -6.43 18.49 15.72
CA HIS A 71 -7.05 19.78 15.38
C HIS A 71 -7.67 19.74 13.97
N SER A 72 -7.94 18.55 13.44
CA SER A 72 -8.58 18.36 12.14
C SER A 72 -10.00 17.84 12.35
N ASP A 73 -10.93 18.35 11.57
CA ASP A 73 -12.29 17.81 11.46
C ASP A 73 -12.38 16.70 10.41
N GLU A 74 -11.25 16.39 9.75
CA GLU A 74 -11.18 15.34 8.76
C GLU A 74 -11.04 13.96 9.41
N ILE A 75 -11.72 13.00 8.79
CA ILE A 75 -11.76 11.61 9.23
C ILE A 75 -11.24 10.73 8.10
N TYR A 76 -10.33 9.83 8.42
CA TYR A 76 -9.90 8.77 7.53
C TYR A 76 -10.71 7.48 7.79
N PRO A 77 -11.55 7.07 6.85
CA PRO A 77 -12.32 5.84 6.97
C PRO A 77 -11.47 4.64 6.49
N ASN A 78 -10.69 4.07 7.39
CA ASN A 78 -9.81 2.94 7.07
C ASN A 78 -10.63 1.67 6.80
N GLY A 79 -10.40 1.06 5.65
CA GLY A 79 -11.03 -0.20 5.24
C GLY A 79 -11.98 -0.09 4.05
N ILE A 80 -12.14 1.10 3.48
CA ILE A 80 -12.96 1.35 2.28
C ILE A 80 -12.17 1.98 1.13
N SER A 81 -10.89 1.63 1.00
CA SER A 81 -10.11 2.03 -0.18
C SER A 81 -10.87 1.65 -1.45
N THR A 82 -10.93 2.56 -2.42
CA THR A 82 -11.75 2.37 -3.63
C THR A 82 -11.14 3.07 -4.84
N SER A 83 -11.42 2.54 -6.02
CA SER A 83 -11.11 3.13 -7.30
C SER A 83 -12.37 3.50 -8.12
N LEU A 84 -13.55 3.35 -7.53
CA LEU A 84 -14.81 3.75 -8.15
C LEU A 84 -14.86 5.26 -8.39
N PRO A 85 -15.66 5.75 -9.36
CA PRO A 85 -15.85 7.18 -9.58
C PRO A 85 -16.38 7.91 -8.34
N GLU A 86 -16.04 9.18 -8.20
CA GLU A 86 -16.40 10.02 -7.05
C GLU A 86 -17.91 10.02 -6.73
N SER A 87 -18.75 10.07 -7.77
CA SER A 87 -20.21 10.01 -7.58
C SER A 87 -20.66 8.71 -6.89
N VAL A 88 -20.07 7.59 -7.28
CA VAL A 88 -20.34 6.28 -6.68
C VAL A 88 -19.79 6.22 -5.26
N GLN A 89 -18.60 6.79 -5.02
CA GLN A 89 -18.01 6.89 -3.68
C GLN A 89 -18.95 7.65 -2.74
N MET A 90 -19.49 8.78 -3.16
CA MET A 90 -20.43 9.54 -2.34
C MET A 90 -21.67 8.71 -1.98
N ASP A 91 -22.23 7.98 -2.95
CA ASP A 91 -23.42 7.16 -2.73
C ASP A 91 -23.17 6.02 -1.75
N PHE A 92 -22.08 5.26 -1.91
CA PHE A 92 -21.82 4.15 -1.01
C PHE A 92 -21.34 4.62 0.37
N VAL A 93 -20.54 5.68 0.46
CA VAL A 93 -20.09 6.22 1.75
C VAL A 93 -21.29 6.67 2.58
N ARG A 94 -22.23 7.41 1.99
CA ARG A 94 -23.44 7.85 2.70
C ARG A 94 -24.43 6.73 3.05
N SER A 95 -24.22 5.54 2.55
CA SER A 95 -24.98 4.35 2.95
C SER A 95 -24.42 3.63 4.19
N ILE A 96 -23.25 4.09 4.67
CA ILE A 96 -22.59 3.54 5.87
C ILE A 96 -23.15 4.23 7.11
N ILE A 97 -23.39 3.46 8.16
CA ILE A 97 -23.93 3.96 9.43
C ILE A 97 -22.96 4.99 10.03
N GLY A 98 -23.48 6.19 10.29
CA GLY A 98 -22.72 7.32 10.83
C GLY A 98 -22.09 8.21 9.77
N PHE A 99 -22.19 7.87 8.47
CA PHE A 99 -21.66 8.66 7.37
C PHE A 99 -22.77 9.27 6.47
N GLU A 100 -24.01 9.23 6.89
CA GLU A 100 -25.18 9.64 6.10
C GLU A 100 -25.06 11.09 5.55
N ASN A 101 -24.37 11.95 6.30
CA ASN A 101 -24.15 13.35 5.93
C ASN A 101 -22.67 13.66 5.59
N ALA A 102 -21.86 12.63 5.34
CA ALA A 102 -20.44 12.81 5.04
C ALA A 102 -20.24 13.63 3.76
N ILE A 103 -19.19 14.44 3.77
CA ILE A 103 -18.65 15.15 2.61
C ILE A 103 -17.28 14.57 2.35
N ILE A 104 -17.03 14.11 1.13
CA ILE A 104 -15.72 13.59 0.74
C ILE A 104 -14.85 14.79 0.39
N THR A 105 -13.80 15.03 1.15
CA THR A 105 -12.81 16.10 0.90
C THR A 105 -11.78 15.65 -0.13
N GLN A 106 -11.42 14.36 -0.11
CA GLN A 106 -10.52 13.75 -1.07
C GLN A 106 -11.05 12.37 -1.47
N PRO A 107 -11.47 12.21 -2.73
CA PRO A 107 -11.91 10.91 -3.23
C PRO A 107 -10.79 9.86 -3.23
N GLY A 108 -11.16 8.60 -3.05
CA GLY A 108 -10.29 7.48 -3.32
C GLY A 108 -9.92 7.41 -4.81
N TYR A 109 -8.76 6.84 -5.11
CA TYR A 109 -8.24 6.76 -6.47
C TYR A 109 -7.55 5.43 -6.72
N ALA A 110 -7.52 5.02 -7.98
CA ALA A 110 -6.76 3.85 -8.40
C ALA A 110 -5.26 4.16 -8.38
N ILE A 111 -4.49 3.18 -7.95
CA ILE A 111 -3.03 3.25 -8.02
C ILE A 111 -2.55 2.11 -8.93
N GLU A 112 -1.76 2.46 -9.92
CA GLU A 112 -1.01 1.51 -10.74
C GLU A 112 0.47 1.64 -10.40
N TYR A 113 1.14 0.49 -10.25
CA TYR A 113 2.55 0.45 -9.88
C TYR A 113 3.38 -0.09 -11.02
N ASP A 114 4.39 0.68 -11.42
CA ASP A 114 5.48 0.15 -12.21
C ASP A 114 6.56 -0.43 -11.29
N PHE A 115 7.14 -1.54 -11.70
CA PHE A 115 8.33 -2.08 -11.06
C PHE A 115 9.31 -2.61 -12.10
N LEU A 116 10.58 -2.65 -11.71
CA LEU A 116 11.66 -3.20 -12.50
C LEU A 116 12.12 -4.52 -11.88
N ASP A 117 12.58 -5.43 -12.70
CA ASP A 117 13.05 -6.73 -12.22
C ASP A 117 14.23 -6.53 -11.25
N PRO A 118 14.06 -6.85 -9.95
CA PRO A 118 15.11 -6.60 -8.97
C PRO A 118 16.36 -7.45 -9.18
N ARG A 119 16.32 -8.47 -10.08
CA ARG A 119 17.51 -9.21 -10.52
C ARG A 119 18.47 -8.34 -11.32
N ASP A 120 18.03 -7.19 -11.82
CA ASP A 120 18.91 -6.19 -12.47
C ASP A 120 19.66 -5.31 -11.47
N LEU A 121 19.50 -5.56 -10.18
CA LEU A 121 20.23 -4.90 -9.11
C LEU A 121 21.40 -5.76 -8.60
N LYS A 122 22.42 -5.08 -8.11
CA LYS A 122 23.46 -5.66 -7.26
C LYS A 122 22.93 -5.83 -5.84
N LEU A 123 23.61 -6.60 -5.00
CA LEU A 123 23.29 -6.74 -3.56
C LEU A 123 23.32 -5.40 -2.78
N THR A 124 23.92 -4.37 -3.36
CA THR A 124 23.94 -3.00 -2.84
C THR A 124 22.73 -2.17 -3.23
N LEU A 125 21.81 -2.74 -4.02
CA LEU A 125 20.67 -2.10 -4.68
C LEU A 125 21.06 -1.06 -5.76
N GLU A 126 22.33 -0.99 -6.13
CA GLU A 126 22.76 -0.27 -7.34
C GLU A 126 22.33 -1.05 -8.59
N THR A 127 21.84 -0.33 -9.60
CA THR A 127 21.51 -0.98 -10.87
C THR A 127 22.78 -1.52 -11.56
N LYS A 128 22.66 -2.66 -12.24
CA LYS A 128 23.77 -3.25 -13.00
C LYS A 128 24.12 -2.45 -14.24
N GLN A 129 23.12 -1.77 -14.80
CA GLN A 129 23.23 -1.07 -16.09
C GLN A 129 23.74 0.36 -15.92
N ILE A 130 23.30 1.08 -14.90
CA ILE A 130 23.60 2.50 -14.70
C ILE A 130 24.35 2.66 -13.38
N LYS A 131 25.63 3.03 -13.48
CA LYS A 131 26.47 3.29 -12.31
C LYS A 131 25.96 4.50 -11.51
N GLY A 132 25.84 4.34 -10.20
CA GLY A 132 25.41 5.40 -9.29
C GLY A 132 23.90 5.53 -9.15
N LEU A 133 23.11 4.75 -9.87
CA LEU A 133 21.66 4.71 -9.72
C LEU A 133 21.29 3.56 -8.78
N PHE A 134 20.57 3.89 -7.71
CA PHE A 134 20.08 2.94 -6.70
C PHE A 134 18.57 2.95 -6.67
N PHE A 135 17.97 1.78 -6.52
CA PHE A 135 16.51 1.62 -6.38
C PHE A 135 16.16 1.08 -4.99
N ALA A 136 15.06 1.59 -4.43
CA ALA A 136 14.56 1.14 -3.14
C ALA A 136 13.04 1.23 -3.09
N GLY A 137 12.42 0.26 -2.39
CA GLY A 137 10.99 0.21 -2.17
C GLY A 137 10.24 -0.45 -3.32
N GLN A 138 9.09 0.06 -3.59
CA GLN A 138 8.09 -0.51 -4.48
C GLN A 138 8.58 -0.73 -5.93
N ILE A 139 9.48 0.10 -6.42
CA ILE A 139 10.08 -0.06 -7.75
C ILE A 139 10.82 -1.39 -7.91
N ASN A 140 11.21 -2.02 -6.80
CA ASN A 140 11.84 -3.33 -6.75
C ASN A 140 10.83 -4.49 -6.56
N GLY A 141 9.53 -4.22 -6.71
CA GLY A 141 8.48 -5.23 -6.58
C GLY A 141 8.10 -5.59 -5.14
N THR A 142 8.37 -4.72 -4.17
CA THR A 142 7.93 -4.85 -2.78
C THR A 142 6.77 -3.90 -2.48
N THR A 143 5.91 -4.21 -1.50
CA THR A 143 4.74 -3.39 -1.19
C THR A 143 4.60 -2.99 0.29
N GLY A 144 5.49 -3.44 1.18
CA GLY A 144 5.45 -3.10 2.60
C GLY A 144 6.28 -1.85 2.93
N TYR A 145 5.88 -1.15 3.98
CA TYR A 145 6.65 -0.01 4.52
C TYR A 145 8.01 -0.46 5.06
N GLU A 146 8.04 -1.62 5.70
CA GLU A 146 9.23 -2.21 6.30
C GLU A 146 10.25 -2.57 5.22
N GLU A 147 9.80 -3.17 4.12
CA GLU A 147 10.64 -3.48 2.97
C GLU A 147 11.21 -2.22 2.33
N ALA A 148 10.38 -1.19 2.17
CA ALA A 148 10.81 0.09 1.60
C ALA A 148 11.85 0.79 2.49
N ALA A 149 11.63 0.79 3.81
CA ALA A 149 12.56 1.39 4.78
C ALA A 149 13.92 0.66 4.78
N ALA A 150 13.90 -0.68 4.81
CA ALA A 150 15.11 -1.50 4.78
C ALA A 150 15.91 -1.30 3.49
N GLN A 151 15.23 -1.30 2.34
CA GLN A 151 15.88 -1.04 1.05
C GLN A 151 16.43 0.38 0.98
N GLY A 152 15.67 1.37 1.45
CA GLY A 152 16.10 2.77 1.48
C GLY A 152 17.38 2.96 2.30
N LEU A 153 17.46 2.27 3.45
CA LEU A 153 18.66 2.29 4.29
C LEU A 153 19.89 1.71 3.55
N ILE A 154 19.73 0.55 2.90
CA ILE A 154 20.83 -0.12 2.19
C ILE A 154 21.24 0.70 0.95
N ALA A 155 20.29 1.17 0.15
CA ALA A 155 20.55 1.97 -1.02
C ALA A 155 21.25 3.30 -0.66
N GLY A 156 20.71 4.01 0.35
CA GLY A 156 21.30 5.28 0.81
C GLY A 156 22.71 5.13 1.38
N LEU A 157 22.94 4.08 2.19
CA LEU A 157 24.27 3.76 2.69
C LEU A 157 25.27 3.53 1.54
N ASN A 158 24.89 2.74 0.55
CA ASN A 158 25.79 2.44 -0.57
C ASN A 158 25.96 3.64 -1.53
N ALA A 159 24.94 4.46 -1.70
CA ALA A 159 25.09 5.71 -2.44
C ALA A 159 26.09 6.66 -1.77
N GLN A 160 26.03 6.79 -0.45
CA GLN A 160 26.98 7.58 0.33
C GLN A 160 28.39 6.99 0.24
N ARG A 161 28.56 5.67 0.44
CA ARG A 161 29.87 5.00 0.34
C ARG A 161 30.48 5.18 -1.05
N LYS A 162 29.67 5.07 -2.09
CA LYS A 162 30.10 5.28 -3.47
C LYS A 162 30.55 6.72 -3.72
N ALA A 163 29.82 7.72 -3.21
CA ALA A 163 30.20 9.13 -3.33
C ALA A 163 31.49 9.45 -2.63
N HIS A 164 31.88 8.69 -1.61
CA HIS A 164 33.16 8.82 -0.89
C HIS A 164 34.22 7.79 -1.31
N GLU A 165 34.04 7.12 -2.44
CA GLU A 165 34.96 6.11 -2.97
C GLU A 165 35.30 4.98 -1.98
N GLN A 166 34.36 4.65 -1.11
CA GLN A 166 34.47 3.56 -0.14
C GLN A 166 33.93 2.24 -0.73
N ASP A 167 34.45 1.13 -0.21
CA ASP A 167 33.96 -0.20 -0.61
C ASP A 167 32.46 -0.36 -0.37
N PRO A 168 31.72 -1.00 -1.29
CA PRO A 168 30.30 -1.25 -1.13
C PRO A 168 30.05 -2.20 0.04
N TRP A 169 28.86 -2.09 0.65
CA TRP A 169 28.45 -2.94 1.75
C TRP A 169 27.05 -3.50 1.53
N HIS A 170 26.81 -4.73 1.91
CA HIS A 170 25.48 -5.33 1.95
C HIS A 170 25.38 -6.31 3.12
N PRO A 171 24.18 -6.46 3.71
CA PRO A 171 23.96 -7.47 4.75
C PRO A 171 24.00 -8.87 4.13
N LEU A 172 24.59 -9.82 4.86
CA LEU A 172 24.61 -11.21 4.43
C LEU A 172 23.30 -11.90 4.81
N ARG A 173 22.82 -12.79 3.94
CA ARG A 173 21.59 -13.58 4.14
C ARG A 173 21.56 -14.30 5.49
N GLN A 174 22.66 -14.90 5.90
CA GLN A 174 22.74 -15.67 7.14
C GLN A 174 22.81 -14.80 8.42
N ASN A 175 23.05 -13.49 8.27
CA ASN A 175 23.31 -12.61 9.42
C ASN A 175 22.19 -11.62 9.70
N SER A 176 21.27 -11.42 8.75
CA SER A 176 20.20 -10.45 8.93
C SER A 176 18.99 -10.73 8.05
N TYR A 177 17.84 -10.32 8.54
CA TYR A 177 16.58 -10.43 7.82
C TYR A 177 16.54 -9.52 6.58
N MET A 178 17.17 -8.33 6.65
CA MET A 178 17.40 -7.49 5.47
C MET A 178 18.24 -8.21 4.42
N GLY A 179 19.25 -9.00 4.84
CA GLY A 179 20.06 -9.79 3.93
C GLY A 179 19.24 -10.86 3.21
N VAL A 180 18.27 -11.49 3.89
CA VAL A 180 17.34 -12.43 3.24
C VAL A 180 16.54 -11.73 2.15
N MET A 181 15.96 -10.57 2.44
CA MET A 181 15.20 -9.80 1.46
C MET A 181 16.05 -9.40 0.25
N ILE A 182 17.21 -8.82 0.48
CA ILE A 182 18.11 -8.36 -0.61
C ILE A 182 18.53 -9.54 -1.50
N ASP A 183 18.90 -10.65 -0.89
CA ASP A 183 19.28 -11.86 -1.62
C ASP A 183 18.11 -12.43 -2.42
N ASP A 184 16.93 -12.55 -1.84
CA ASP A 184 15.73 -13.02 -2.55
C ASP A 184 15.39 -12.12 -3.75
N LEU A 185 15.36 -10.80 -3.56
CA LEU A 185 15.05 -9.85 -4.62
C LEU A 185 16.06 -9.94 -5.77
N THR A 186 17.36 -9.93 -5.47
CA THR A 186 18.40 -9.82 -6.49
C THR A 186 18.78 -11.13 -7.16
N THR A 187 18.41 -12.28 -6.57
CA THR A 187 18.73 -13.61 -7.12
C THR A 187 17.50 -14.32 -7.68
N ARG A 188 16.38 -14.31 -6.97
CA ARG A 188 15.13 -14.99 -7.38
C ARG A 188 14.21 -14.09 -8.17
N GLY A 189 14.24 -12.78 -7.91
CA GLY A 189 13.26 -11.85 -8.42
C GLY A 189 11.91 -12.00 -7.76
N VAL A 190 10.89 -11.40 -8.35
CA VAL A 190 9.51 -11.42 -7.85
C VAL A 190 8.53 -11.80 -8.95
N THR A 191 7.58 -12.66 -8.63
CA THR A 191 6.44 -13.01 -9.49
C THR A 191 5.13 -12.45 -8.94
N GLU A 192 5.14 -12.03 -7.70
CA GLU A 192 4.06 -11.33 -6.99
C GLU A 192 4.72 -10.32 -6.03
N PRO A 193 3.98 -9.31 -5.52
CA PRO A 193 4.54 -8.35 -4.58
C PRO A 193 5.22 -9.03 -3.40
N TYR A 194 6.52 -8.79 -3.26
CA TYR A 194 7.35 -9.38 -2.20
C TYR A 194 7.01 -8.76 -0.85
N ARG A 195 6.89 -9.62 0.16
CA ARG A 195 6.70 -9.21 1.55
C ARG A 195 7.45 -10.14 2.51
N MET A 196 8.03 -9.52 3.54
CA MET A 196 8.62 -10.22 4.68
C MET A 196 7.54 -10.46 5.75
N PHE A 197 7.58 -11.63 6.40
CA PHE A 197 6.66 -12.04 7.47
C PHE A 197 7.41 -12.28 8.78
#